data_550559d1643ea8b34819ebf26a23c517
#
_entry.id   550559d1643ea8b34819ebf26a23c517
#
_cell.length_a   1.000
_cell.length_b   1.000
_cell.length_c   1.000
_cell.angle_alpha   90.00
_cell.angle_beta   90.00
_cell.angle_gamma   90.00
#
_symmetry.space_group_name_H-M   'P 1'
#
loop_
_entity.id
_entity.type
_entity.pdbx_description
1 polymer ?
#
loop_
_entity_poly.entity_id
_entity_poly.type
_entity_poly.pdbx_seq_one_letter_code
_entity_poly.pdbx_strand_id
1 'polypeptide(L)'
;MKLPAPRLLLLPWLLSVSAFAGTRPNVLLLCVDDLKPNLGAYGDPWARTPHLDRLAGRGMRFDLAFCNQSVCSPSRNNLLLGSRSTSLGIYGLAQNFRQAVPGAVTLTQHFMKHGWRAEAVGKILHTGHGNRDDAASWSVPTVVEKVVEYLDPANSANGQLTREEAFFTNQLLGEIRALPRGAAWERLDVPDSAYADGRIADEGIRRLQAAAVRKDTPFFLALGFVKPHLPFTAPSRYWDLHDPARLPLPEFTADPVGAPAYAGKVGGEIVNYSPLEVENLRGEALQRTLIHAYYACVSYVDAQIGRVLAELERLDLARNTVVVLWGDHGWHLGDHGYWTKHTNYEQANRIPLVIVAPGVTRPGTFTRQPAETVDVFPTLAELAGLPRPDGPQPIDGVSLVPVLRDPAARVRDHAYHCYPRDGRMGRAIRTEQHRLVEWKRPGAAPESAEFELYDYAADPAERRNLAAAQPEVVAR
;
A
#
# COMPACT_ATOMS: atom_id res chain seq x y z
N MET A 1 30.19 -10.79 -65.65
CA MET A 1 30.34 -11.15 -64.23
C MET A 1 29.16 -10.55 -63.48
N LYS A 2 28.15 -11.37 -63.14
CA LYS A 2 26.96 -10.94 -62.40
C LYS A 2 27.16 -11.26 -60.93
N LEU A 3 27.10 -10.26 -60.05
CA LEU A 3 27.17 -10.40 -58.61
C LEU A 3 25.82 -10.94 -58.08
N PRO A 4 25.81 -11.87 -57.10
CA PRO A 4 24.58 -12.38 -56.52
C PRO A 4 23.99 -11.43 -55.48
N ALA A 5 22.66 -11.27 -55.49
CA ALA A 5 21.89 -10.46 -54.56
C ALA A 5 21.92 -11.07 -53.15
N PRO A 6 21.87 -10.21 -52.08
CA PRO A 6 21.88 -10.73 -50.70
C PRO A 6 20.51 -11.35 -50.34
N ARG A 7 20.56 -12.59 -49.84
CA ARG A 7 19.41 -13.28 -49.24
C ARG A 7 19.13 -12.67 -47.87
N LEU A 8 18.00 -11.99 -47.72
CA LEU A 8 17.44 -11.59 -46.45
C LEU A 8 17.01 -12.86 -45.67
N LEU A 9 17.72 -13.18 -44.62
CA LEU A 9 17.30 -14.16 -43.62
C LEU A 9 16.20 -13.52 -42.76
N LEU A 10 14.96 -13.91 -43.03
CA LEU A 10 13.84 -13.66 -42.12
C LEU A 10 14.02 -14.56 -40.89
N LEU A 11 14.49 -13.98 -39.77
CA LEU A 11 14.40 -14.63 -38.47
C LEU A 11 12.91 -14.75 -38.11
N PRO A 12 12.43 -15.95 -37.75
CA PRO A 12 11.07 -16.09 -37.25
C PRO A 12 10.99 -15.40 -35.86
N TRP A 13 10.04 -14.51 -35.71
CA TRP A 13 9.61 -14.01 -34.42
C TRP A 13 9.08 -15.20 -33.62
N LEU A 14 9.86 -15.70 -32.68
CA LEU A 14 9.40 -16.60 -31.65
C LEU A 14 8.39 -15.83 -30.80
N LEU A 15 7.12 -16.06 -31.05
CA LEU A 15 6.03 -15.74 -30.14
C LEU A 15 6.38 -16.37 -28.78
N SER A 16 6.71 -15.54 -27.78
CA SER A 16 6.91 -15.98 -26.42
C SER A 16 5.59 -16.55 -25.91
N VAL A 17 5.51 -17.87 -25.87
CA VAL A 17 4.40 -18.62 -25.30
C VAL A 17 4.29 -18.22 -23.84
N SER A 18 3.10 -17.75 -23.46
CA SER A 18 2.75 -17.41 -22.08
C SER A 18 3.09 -18.60 -21.15
N ALA A 19 3.78 -18.33 -20.03
CA ALA A 19 4.20 -19.36 -19.08
C ALA A 19 3.02 -20.11 -18.42
N PHE A 20 1.82 -19.59 -18.52
CA PHE A 20 0.57 -20.27 -18.16
C PHE A 20 -0.05 -20.98 -19.37
N ALA A 21 0.68 -21.91 -20.00
CA ALA A 21 0.18 -22.64 -21.16
C ALA A 21 -1.07 -23.47 -20.79
N GLY A 22 -2.25 -22.89 -20.98
CA GLY A 22 -3.55 -23.56 -20.90
C GLY A 22 -4.41 -23.31 -19.65
N THR A 23 -3.91 -22.73 -18.55
CA THR A 23 -4.72 -22.47 -17.36
C THR A 23 -4.69 -20.98 -16.98
N ARG A 24 -5.88 -20.39 -16.79
CA ARG A 24 -6.01 -19.03 -16.28
C ARG A 24 -5.56 -18.97 -14.82
N PRO A 25 -4.60 -18.11 -14.42
CA PRO A 25 -4.11 -18.10 -13.05
C PRO A 25 -5.17 -17.55 -12.09
N ASN A 26 -5.18 -18.04 -10.87
CA ASN A 26 -5.85 -17.37 -9.76
C ASN A 26 -5.06 -16.13 -9.34
N VAL A 27 -5.71 -15.21 -8.62
CA VAL A 27 -5.08 -14.04 -8.01
C VAL A 27 -5.42 -14.00 -6.53
N LEU A 28 -4.39 -13.88 -5.69
CA LEU A 28 -4.48 -13.54 -4.27
C LEU A 28 -3.84 -12.17 -4.05
N LEU A 29 -4.65 -11.15 -3.78
CA LEU A 29 -4.20 -9.79 -3.51
C LEU A 29 -4.25 -9.53 -2.00
N LEU A 30 -3.09 -9.35 -1.39
CA LEU A 30 -2.90 -9.06 0.03
C LEU A 30 -2.64 -7.57 0.19
N CYS A 31 -3.65 -6.83 0.64
CA CYS A 31 -3.56 -5.40 0.92
C CYS A 31 -3.33 -5.19 2.43
N VAL A 32 -2.37 -4.37 2.80
CA VAL A 32 -2.04 -4.09 4.20
C VAL A 32 -2.05 -2.58 4.44
N ASP A 33 -2.80 -2.14 5.45
CA ASP A 33 -3.03 -0.72 5.74
C ASP A 33 -1.88 -0.11 6.55
N ASP A 34 -1.39 1.07 6.18
CA ASP A 34 -0.29 1.80 6.85
C ASP A 34 1.05 1.02 6.92
N LEU A 35 1.27 0.03 6.05
CA LEU A 35 2.50 -0.78 6.08
C LEU A 35 3.63 -0.12 5.29
N LYS A 36 4.63 0.39 6.00
CA LYS A 36 5.91 0.79 5.38
C LYS A 36 6.84 -0.43 5.24
N PRO A 37 7.98 -0.33 4.49
CA PRO A 37 8.90 -1.45 4.28
C PRO A 37 9.72 -1.85 5.53
N ASN A 38 9.11 -1.86 6.71
CA ASN A 38 9.68 -2.36 7.96
C ASN A 38 9.49 -3.87 8.07
N LEU A 39 10.11 -4.61 7.13
CA LEU A 39 10.05 -6.06 7.00
C LEU A 39 11.47 -6.61 6.90
N GLY A 40 11.72 -7.83 7.40
CA GLY A 40 13.02 -8.47 7.32
C GLY A 40 13.53 -8.59 5.87
N ALA A 41 12.64 -8.93 4.93
CA ALA A 41 12.97 -8.98 3.51
C ALA A 41 13.43 -7.65 2.92
N TYR A 42 13.06 -6.51 3.50
CA TYR A 42 13.51 -5.16 3.11
C TYR A 42 14.72 -4.67 3.92
N GLY A 43 15.32 -5.55 4.74
CA GLY A 43 16.53 -5.27 5.49
C GLY A 43 16.30 -4.64 6.86
N ASP A 44 15.08 -4.62 7.38
CA ASP A 44 14.79 -4.18 8.73
C ASP A 44 15.18 -5.27 9.76
N PRO A 45 16.21 -5.09 10.58
CA PRO A 45 16.68 -6.10 11.50
C PRO A 45 15.79 -6.26 12.74
N TRP A 46 14.89 -5.32 12.97
CA TRP A 46 13.98 -5.30 14.11
C TRP A 46 12.65 -5.96 13.79
N ALA A 47 12.26 -6.04 12.53
CA ALA A 47 11.03 -6.69 12.09
C ALA A 47 11.03 -8.19 12.42
N ARG A 48 9.87 -8.71 12.77
CA ARG A 48 9.62 -10.14 12.96
C ARG A 48 8.52 -10.57 11.99
N THR A 49 8.94 -10.81 10.73
CA THR A 49 8.06 -11.01 9.58
C THR A 49 8.42 -12.26 8.77
N PRO A 50 8.56 -13.45 9.40
CA PRO A 50 9.07 -14.64 8.73
C PRO A 50 8.19 -15.11 7.56
N HIS A 51 6.88 -14.83 7.59
CA HIS A 51 5.96 -15.26 6.53
C HIS A 51 6.04 -14.34 5.31
N LEU A 52 6.10 -13.01 5.51
CA LEU A 52 6.30 -12.03 4.45
C LEU A 52 7.70 -12.13 3.85
N ASP A 53 8.72 -12.42 4.67
CA ASP A 53 10.08 -12.67 4.21
C ASP A 53 10.14 -13.92 3.32
N ARG A 54 9.44 -15.00 3.71
CA ARG A 54 9.32 -16.21 2.88
C ARG A 54 8.56 -15.92 1.58
N LEU A 55 7.51 -15.11 1.62
CA LEU A 55 6.78 -14.69 0.42
C LEU A 55 7.72 -13.93 -0.55
N ALA A 56 8.47 -12.95 -0.03
CA ALA A 56 9.46 -12.21 -0.82
C ALA A 56 10.54 -13.14 -1.42
N GLY A 57 10.98 -14.16 -0.66
CA GLY A 57 11.92 -15.19 -1.13
C GLY A 57 11.37 -16.09 -2.24
N ARG A 58 10.06 -16.09 -2.50
CA ARG A 58 9.41 -16.90 -3.55
C ARG A 58 9.12 -16.11 -4.83
N GLY A 59 9.21 -14.82 -4.81
CA GLY A 59 8.88 -13.95 -5.93
C GLY A 59 9.90 -12.84 -6.14
N MET A 60 9.40 -11.73 -6.65
CA MET A 60 10.17 -10.51 -6.84
C MET A 60 9.71 -9.42 -5.86
N ARG A 61 10.69 -8.84 -5.17
CA ARG A 61 10.52 -7.67 -4.31
C ARG A 61 10.89 -6.41 -5.08
N PHE A 62 10.06 -5.38 -4.96
CA PHE A 62 10.34 -4.05 -5.49
C PHE A 62 10.85 -3.15 -4.35
N ASP A 63 12.13 -2.79 -4.38
CA ASP A 63 12.75 -1.96 -3.34
C ASP A 63 12.31 -0.49 -3.42
N LEU A 64 11.88 -0.03 -4.59
CA LEU A 64 11.43 1.34 -4.85
C LEU A 64 9.99 1.34 -5.40
N ALA A 65 9.06 0.78 -4.63
CA ALA A 65 7.64 0.89 -4.92
C ALA A 65 7.01 2.03 -4.10
N PHE A 66 6.10 2.78 -4.73
CA PHE A 66 5.48 3.96 -4.13
C PHE A 66 3.98 3.99 -4.33
N CYS A 67 3.25 4.45 -3.30
CA CYS A 67 1.86 4.83 -3.49
C CYS A 67 1.77 6.13 -4.30
N ASN A 68 0.66 6.35 -5.01
CA ASN A 68 0.47 7.57 -5.78
C ASN A 68 -0.06 8.74 -4.94
N GLN A 69 -0.55 8.44 -3.74
CA GLN A 69 -0.90 9.40 -2.71
C GLN A 69 -0.97 8.71 -1.35
N SER A 70 -0.31 9.26 -0.36
CA SER A 70 -0.25 8.70 1.00
C SER A 70 -1.51 8.99 1.82
N VAL A 71 -2.65 8.49 1.33
CA VAL A 71 -3.99 8.52 1.95
C VAL A 71 -4.74 7.27 1.55
N CYS A 72 -5.36 6.58 2.49
CA CYS A 72 -5.99 5.27 2.26
C CYS A 72 -6.98 5.26 1.07
N SER A 73 -7.99 6.15 1.05
CA SER A 73 -9.00 6.16 -0.03
C SER A 73 -8.40 6.43 -1.40
N PRO A 74 -7.63 7.52 -1.63
CA PRO A 74 -6.96 7.77 -2.90
C PRO A 74 -6.05 6.61 -3.33
N SER A 75 -5.17 6.10 -2.45
CA SER A 75 -4.24 5.01 -2.80
C SER A 75 -4.98 3.73 -3.20
N ARG A 76 -6.04 3.34 -2.49
CA ARG A 76 -6.87 2.17 -2.81
C ARG A 76 -7.64 2.36 -4.11
N ASN A 77 -8.09 3.58 -4.41
CA ASN A 77 -8.67 3.91 -5.72
C ASN A 77 -7.60 3.82 -6.84
N ASN A 78 -6.36 4.27 -6.59
CA ASN A 78 -5.27 4.14 -7.55
C ASN A 78 -4.98 2.66 -7.89
N LEU A 79 -4.96 1.78 -6.88
CA LEU A 79 -4.81 0.33 -7.08
C LEU A 79 -5.93 -0.25 -7.94
N LEU A 80 -7.18 0.02 -7.57
CA LEU A 80 -8.34 -0.62 -8.19
C LEU A 80 -8.70 -0.04 -9.56
N LEU A 81 -8.34 1.21 -9.84
CA LEU A 81 -8.66 1.88 -11.10
C LEU A 81 -7.47 1.95 -12.06
N GLY A 82 -6.24 1.68 -11.60
CA GLY A 82 -5.04 1.85 -12.41
C GLY A 82 -4.75 3.31 -12.77
N SER A 83 -5.39 4.26 -12.07
CA SER A 83 -5.36 5.70 -12.36
C SER A 83 -4.82 6.48 -11.18
N ARG A 84 -3.98 7.47 -11.43
CA ARG A 84 -3.41 8.35 -10.40
C ARG A 84 -4.49 9.27 -9.81
N SER A 85 -4.30 9.71 -8.58
CA SER A 85 -5.19 10.67 -7.91
C SER A 85 -5.38 11.95 -8.72
N THR A 86 -4.33 12.43 -9.39
CA THR A 86 -4.38 13.61 -10.27
C THR A 86 -5.23 13.41 -11.53
N SER A 87 -5.31 12.19 -12.03
CA SER A 87 -6.16 11.84 -13.18
C SER A 87 -7.62 11.66 -12.79
N LEU A 88 -7.87 11.23 -11.54
CA LEU A 88 -9.22 11.00 -11.00
C LEU A 88 -9.82 12.25 -10.35
N GLY A 89 -9.00 13.20 -9.90
CA GLY A 89 -9.44 14.32 -9.06
C GLY A 89 -9.82 13.89 -7.62
N ILE A 90 -9.36 12.74 -7.16
CA ILE A 90 -9.69 12.16 -5.85
C ILE A 90 -8.48 12.30 -4.92
N TYR A 91 -8.61 13.14 -3.89
CA TYR A 91 -7.51 13.48 -2.97
C TYR A 91 -7.85 13.27 -1.49
N GLY A 92 -9.12 13.04 -1.15
CA GLY A 92 -9.61 12.97 0.22
C GLY A 92 -10.32 11.65 0.55
N LEU A 93 -10.51 11.41 1.85
CA LEU A 93 -11.12 10.18 2.36
C LEU A 93 -12.61 10.07 2.01
N ALA A 94 -13.34 11.19 1.96
CA ALA A 94 -14.77 11.23 1.71
C ALA A 94 -15.15 11.19 0.22
N GLN A 95 -14.17 11.31 -0.69
CA GLN A 95 -14.45 11.33 -2.12
C GLN A 95 -14.65 9.91 -2.66
N ASN A 96 -15.82 9.67 -3.25
CA ASN A 96 -16.18 8.38 -3.83
C ASN A 96 -15.84 8.33 -5.33
N PHE A 97 -15.15 7.28 -5.78
CA PHE A 97 -14.74 7.17 -7.17
C PHE A 97 -15.92 7.00 -8.15
N ARG A 98 -17.03 6.43 -7.71
CA ARG A 98 -18.24 6.31 -8.55
C ARG A 98 -18.89 7.68 -8.80
N GLN A 99 -18.70 8.64 -7.90
CA GLN A 99 -19.15 10.02 -8.13
C GLN A 99 -18.21 10.76 -9.07
N ALA A 100 -16.90 10.55 -8.94
CA ALA A 100 -15.89 11.17 -9.80
C ALA A 100 -15.90 10.58 -11.23
N VAL A 101 -16.01 9.25 -11.35
CA VAL A 101 -16.00 8.52 -12.62
C VAL A 101 -17.08 7.43 -12.56
N PRO A 102 -18.37 7.73 -12.84
CA PRO A 102 -19.49 6.81 -12.61
C PRO A 102 -19.36 5.47 -13.35
N GLY A 103 -18.80 5.49 -14.57
CA GLY A 103 -18.61 4.28 -15.39
C GLY A 103 -17.26 3.58 -15.17
N ALA A 104 -16.48 3.96 -14.16
CA ALA A 104 -15.16 3.37 -13.94
C ALA A 104 -15.20 1.83 -13.84
N VAL A 105 -14.23 1.18 -14.46
CA VAL A 105 -14.05 -0.28 -14.43
C VAL A 105 -12.91 -0.60 -13.45
N THR A 106 -13.25 -1.22 -12.32
CA THR A 106 -12.24 -1.62 -11.35
C THR A 106 -11.45 -2.84 -11.82
N LEU A 107 -10.26 -3.04 -11.26
CA LEU A 107 -9.42 -4.22 -11.46
C LEU A 107 -10.23 -5.51 -11.35
N THR A 108 -11.03 -5.63 -10.31
CA THR A 108 -11.85 -6.82 -10.05
C THR A 108 -13.02 -6.94 -11.02
N GLN A 109 -13.67 -5.84 -11.43
CA GLN A 109 -14.67 -5.85 -12.50
C GLN A 109 -14.09 -6.28 -13.84
N HIS A 110 -12.85 -5.84 -14.16
CA HIS A 110 -12.16 -6.27 -15.37
C HIS A 110 -11.97 -7.80 -15.36
N PHE A 111 -11.52 -8.37 -14.24
CA PHE A 111 -11.38 -9.82 -14.09
C PHE A 111 -12.74 -10.54 -14.16
N MET A 112 -13.78 -10.02 -13.50
CA MET A 112 -15.15 -10.61 -13.57
C MET A 112 -15.69 -10.64 -14.99
N LYS A 113 -15.50 -9.56 -15.78
CA LYS A 113 -15.87 -9.49 -17.19
C LYS A 113 -15.27 -10.62 -18.02
N HIS A 114 -14.10 -11.12 -17.60
CA HIS A 114 -13.38 -12.21 -18.28
C HIS A 114 -13.53 -13.58 -17.58
N GLY A 115 -14.47 -13.71 -16.62
CA GLY A 115 -14.88 -15.00 -16.05
C GLY A 115 -14.14 -15.41 -14.78
N TRP A 116 -13.46 -14.49 -14.08
CA TRP A 116 -13.00 -14.71 -12.71
C TRP A 116 -14.12 -14.47 -11.71
N ARG A 117 -14.10 -15.22 -10.62
CA ARG A 117 -14.93 -14.91 -9.45
C ARG A 117 -14.13 -14.02 -8.50
N ALA A 118 -14.54 -12.76 -8.37
CA ALA A 118 -13.88 -11.79 -7.50
C ALA A 118 -14.58 -11.70 -6.14
N GLU A 119 -13.82 -11.88 -5.07
CA GLU A 119 -14.29 -11.82 -3.69
C GLU A 119 -13.35 -10.96 -2.83
N ALA A 120 -13.89 -10.28 -1.83
CA ALA A 120 -13.12 -9.47 -0.89
C ALA A 120 -13.47 -9.73 0.57
N VAL A 121 -12.46 -9.60 1.43
CA VAL A 121 -12.59 -9.63 2.89
C VAL A 121 -11.73 -8.52 3.49
N GLY A 122 -12.26 -7.77 4.44
CA GLY A 122 -11.57 -6.70 5.13
C GLY A 122 -11.47 -5.40 4.31
N LYS A 123 -10.43 -4.61 4.56
CA LYS A 123 -10.27 -3.25 4.03
C LYS A 123 -9.62 -3.24 2.64
N ILE A 124 -10.39 -3.42 1.57
CA ILE A 124 -9.92 -3.26 0.18
C ILE A 124 -10.21 -1.87 -0.33
N LEU A 125 -11.47 -1.44 -0.37
CA LEU A 125 -11.85 -0.05 -0.50
C LEU A 125 -11.81 0.64 0.87
N HIS A 126 -11.67 1.96 0.87
CA HIS A 126 -11.83 2.73 2.10
C HIS A 126 -13.31 2.88 2.40
N THR A 127 -13.78 2.24 3.47
CA THR A 127 -15.11 2.43 4.06
C THR A 127 -15.00 3.40 5.25
N GLY A 128 -16.01 4.21 5.47
CA GLY A 128 -15.97 5.26 6.48
C GLY A 128 -15.79 6.67 5.87
N HIS A 129 -15.77 7.69 6.69
CA HIS A 129 -15.71 9.10 6.29
C HIS A 129 -16.77 9.49 5.24
N GLY A 130 -17.95 8.84 5.27
CA GLY A 130 -19.00 8.98 4.27
C GLY A 130 -18.92 7.99 3.10
N ASN A 131 -17.80 7.29 2.91
CA ASN A 131 -17.64 6.29 1.87
C ASN A 131 -18.17 4.91 2.29
N ARG A 132 -18.48 4.09 1.28
CA ARG A 132 -18.95 2.71 1.41
C ARG A 132 -18.22 1.83 0.42
N ASP A 133 -18.36 0.52 0.58
CA ASP A 133 -17.88 -0.48 -0.38
C ASP A 133 -18.62 -0.35 -1.73
N ASP A 134 -17.99 -0.84 -2.80
CA ASP A 134 -18.56 -0.87 -4.16
C ASP A 134 -19.01 -2.29 -4.50
N ALA A 135 -20.28 -2.58 -4.28
CA ALA A 135 -20.85 -3.91 -4.56
C ALA A 135 -20.64 -4.38 -6.00
N ALA A 136 -20.54 -3.46 -6.97
CA ALA A 136 -20.31 -3.80 -8.37
C ALA A 136 -18.91 -4.37 -8.65
N SER A 137 -17.96 -4.14 -7.75
CA SER A 137 -16.58 -4.64 -7.85
C SER A 137 -16.44 -6.12 -7.46
N TRP A 138 -17.48 -6.76 -6.94
CA TRP A 138 -17.39 -8.09 -6.34
C TRP A 138 -18.48 -9.04 -6.83
N SER A 139 -18.15 -10.34 -6.92
CA SER A 139 -19.10 -11.39 -7.28
C SER A 139 -20.06 -11.74 -6.14
N VAL A 140 -19.72 -11.39 -4.91
CA VAL A 140 -20.51 -11.58 -3.69
C VAL A 140 -20.27 -10.42 -2.74
N PRO A 141 -21.17 -10.14 -1.79
CA PRO A 141 -20.95 -9.10 -0.79
C PRO A 141 -19.63 -9.26 -0.06
N THR A 142 -18.92 -8.15 0.13
CA THR A 142 -17.67 -8.08 0.89
C THR A 142 -17.94 -8.32 2.37
N VAL A 143 -17.08 -9.08 3.04
CA VAL A 143 -17.05 -9.15 4.50
C VAL A 143 -16.18 -8.00 5.00
N VAL A 144 -16.82 -6.99 5.57
CA VAL A 144 -16.14 -5.81 6.12
C VAL A 144 -15.88 -6.03 7.62
N GLU A 145 -14.62 -5.96 8.00
CA GLU A 145 -14.19 -6.03 9.39
C GLU A 145 -13.94 -4.66 9.99
N LYS A 146 -13.89 -4.55 11.31
CA LYS A 146 -13.69 -3.29 12.03
C LYS A 146 -12.27 -2.77 11.82
N VAL A 147 -12.14 -1.52 11.38
CA VAL A 147 -10.86 -0.82 11.31
C VAL A 147 -10.41 -0.35 12.70
N VAL A 148 -11.34 0.20 13.48
CA VAL A 148 -11.11 0.61 14.86
C VAL A 148 -11.82 -0.37 15.77
N GLU A 149 -11.06 -1.04 16.65
CA GLU A 149 -11.58 -2.09 17.52
C GLU A 149 -10.83 -2.13 18.84
N TYR A 150 -11.59 -2.19 19.92
CA TYR A 150 -11.10 -2.40 21.29
C TYR A 150 -11.85 -3.54 21.93
N LEU A 151 -11.14 -4.36 22.71
CA LEU A 151 -11.71 -5.45 23.49
C LEU A 151 -11.84 -5.06 24.96
N ASP A 152 -10.95 -4.17 25.46
CA ASP A 152 -11.09 -3.59 26.80
C ASP A 152 -11.94 -2.31 26.70
N PRO A 153 -13.12 -2.25 27.37
CA PRO A 153 -13.94 -1.05 27.39
C PRO A 153 -13.21 0.21 27.88
N ALA A 154 -12.20 0.07 28.74
CA ALA A 154 -11.40 1.19 29.21
C ALA A 154 -10.68 1.91 28.05
N ASN A 155 -10.34 1.20 26.99
CA ASN A 155 -9.67 1.72 25.81
C ASN A 155 -10.63 2.41 24.82
N SER A 156 -11.94 2.17 24.92
CA SER A 156 -12.98 2.82 24.12
C SER A 156 -13.85 3.77 24.96
N ALA A 157 -13.25 4.54 25.87
CA ALA A 157 -13.96 5.47 26.74
C ALA A 157 -15.13 4.81 27.50
N ASN A 158 -14.88 3.65 28.11
CA ASN A 158 -15.87 2.79 28.80
C ASN A 158 -16.96 2.24 27.87
N GLY A 159 -16.59 1.85 26.66
CA GLY A 159 -17.50 1.23 25.68
C GLY A 159 -18.36 2.24 24.93
N GLN A 160 -18.01 3.53 24.96
CA GLN A 160 -18.67 4.55 24.17
C GLN A 160 -18.15 4.54 22.72
N LEU A 161 -18.96 5.05 21.80
CA LEU A 161 -18.54 5.28 20.43
C LEU A 161 -17.42 6.34 20.42
N THR A 162 -16.25 5.98 19.92
CA THR A 162 -15.10 6.89 19.80
C THR A 162 -15.09 7.63 18.46
N ARG A 163 -14.26 8.70 18.35
CA ARG A 163 -14.16 9.52 17.12
C ARG A 163 -13.86 8.68 15.89
N GLU A 164 -12.83 7.86 15.97
CA GLU A 164 -12.38 7.09 14.83
C GLU A 164 -13.33 5.92 14.52
N GLU A 165 -13.94 5.28 15.52
CA GLU A 165 -15.01 4.31 15.26
C GLU A 165 -16.17 4.96 14.51
N ALA A 166 -16.57 6.17 14.92
CA ALA A 166 -17.64 6.92 14.26
C ALA A 166 -17.27 7.26 12.80
N PHE A 167 -16.03 7.62 12.51
CA PHE A 167 -15.55 7.82 11.14
C PHE A 167 -15.69 6.55 10.30
N PHE A 168 -15.17 5.43 10.78
CA PHE A 168 -15.16 4.20 10.00
C PHE A 168 -16.53 3.50 9.91
N THR A 169 -17.43 3.76 10.86
CA THR A 169 -18.79 3.22 10.84
C THR A 169 -19.82 4.15 10.22
N ASN A 170 -19.42 5.35 9.80
CA ASN A 170 -20.29 6.39 9.25
C ASN A 170 -21.40 6.84 10.24
N GLN A 171 -21.10 6.85 11.53
CA GLN A 171 -22.01 7.28 12.58
C GLN A 171 -21.65 8.68 13.08
N LEU A 172 -22.64 9.50 13.40
CA LEU A 172 -22.47 10.82 14.02
C LEU A 172 -21.37 11.69 13.39
N LEU A 173 -21.20 11.65 12.08
CA LEU A 173 -20.11 12.34 11.36
C LEU A 173 -20.15 13.86 11.59
N GLY A 174 -21.30 14.45 11.81
CA GLY A 174 -21.45 15.89 12.14
C GLY A 174 -21.01 16.24 13.56
N GLU A 175 -20.87 15.27 14.45
CA GLU A 175 -20.60 15.46 15.88
C GLU A 175 -19.24 14.87 16.31
N ILE A 176 -18.43 14.44 15.38
CA ILE A 176 -17.16 13.70 15.60
C ILE A 176 -16.27 14.37 16.67
N ARG A 177 -16.17 15.70 16.64
CA ARG A 177 -15.31 16.43 17.59
C ARG A 177 -15.80 16.37 19.04
N ALA A 178 -17.09 16.13 19.25
CA ALA A 178 -17.68 15.97 20.59
C ALA A 178 -17.50 14.55 21.15
N LEU A 179 -17.21 13.57 20.28
CA LEU A 179 -17.02 12.19 20.69
C LEU A 179 -15.69 11.99 21.44
N PRO A 180 -15.62 11.04 22.38
CA PRO A 180 -14.41 10.72 23.11
C PRO A 180 -13.35 10.13 22.17
N ARG A 181 -12.08 10.19 22.59
CA ARG A 181 -10.96 9.54 21.92
C ARG A 181 -10.75 8.15 22.51
N GLY A 182 -10.63 7.13 21.67
CA GLY A 182 -10.17 5.80 22.07
C GLY A 182 -8.66 5.78 22.30
N ALA A 183 -8.16 4.68 22.89
CA ALA A 183 -6.73 4.50 23.12
C ALA A 183 -5.94 4.35 21.81
N ALA A 184 -4.71 4.86 21.76
CA ALA A 184 -3.85 4.72 20.59
C ALA A 184 -3.29 3.30 20.41
N TRP A 185 -3.28 2.50 21.45
CA TRP A 185 -2.83 1.10 21.41
C TRP A 185 -3.63 0.25 22.41
N GLU A 186 -3.63 -1.06 22.15
CA GLU A 186 -4.16 -2.06 23.08
C GLU A 186 -3.31 -3.33 22.99
N ARG A 187 -2.96 -3.89 24.16
CA ARG A 187 -2.21 -5.14 24.31
C ARG A 187 -2.95 -6.05 25.27
N LEU A 188 -3.54 -7.13 24.76
CA LEU A 188 -4.29 -8.10 25.57
C LEU A 188 -3.84 -9.53 25.25
N ASP A 189 -3.93 -10.41 26.24
CA ASP A 189 -3.69 -11.84 26.04
C ASP A 189 -4.97 -12.50 25.51
N VAL A 190 -5.10 -12.50 24.19
CA VAL A 190 -6.29 -12.99 23.49
C VAL A 190 -5.89 -13.80 22.24
N PRO A 191 -6.76 -14.66 21.72
CA PRO A 191 -6.53 -15.35 20.46
C PRO A 191 -6.50 -14.36 19.26
N ASP A 192 -5.90 -14.77 18.14
CA ASP A 192 -5.77 -13.93 16.94
C ASP A 192 -7.12 -13.44 16.40
N SER A 193 -8.12 -14.33 16.37
CA SER A 193 -9.46 -14.01 15.87
C SER A 193 -10.27 -13.07 16.78
N ALA A 194 -9.73 -12.69 17.94
CA ALA A 194 -10.35 -11.65 18.76
C ALA A 194 -10.34 -10.29 18.03
N TYR A 195 -9.28 -10.00 17.26
CA TYR A 195 -9.19 -8.79 16.43
C TYR A 195 -9.47 -9.08 14.96
N ALA A 196 -9.74 -8.01 14.21
CA ALA A 196 -10.19 -8.04 12.83
C ALA A 196 -9.27 -8.86 11.91
N ASP A 197 -7.94 -8.68 11.97
CA ASP A 197 -7.03 -9.35 11.06
C ASP A 197 -7.00 -10.86 11.20
N GLY A 198 -7.20 -11.37 12.41
CA GLY A 198 -7.38 -12.81 12.63
C GLY A 198 -8.66 -13.33 11.97
N ARG A 199 -9.78 -12.58 12.07
CA ARG A 199 -11.04 -12.95 11.42
C ARG A 199 -10.97 -12.81 9.89
N ILE A 200 -10.23 -11.80 9.39
CA ILE A 200 -9.93 -11.67 7.95
C ILE A 200 -9.19 -12.90 7.43
N ALA A 201 -8.19 -13.38 8.19
CA ALA A 201 -7.47 -14.60 7.83
C ALA A 201 -8.38 -15.83 7.85
N ASP A 202 -9.22 -16.01 8.89
CA ASP A 202 -10.16 -17.12 8.99
C ASP A 202 -11.13 -17.15 7.81
N GLU A 203 -11.73 -16.00 7.47
CA GLU A 203 -12.64 -15.90 6.33
C GLU A 203 -11.90 -16.08 4.99
N GLY A 204 -10.69 -15.53 4.84
CA GLY A 204 -9.83 -15.73 3.68
C GLY A 204 -9.53 -17.21 3.44
N ILE A 205 -9.19 -17.95 4.49
CA ILE A 205 -9.00 -19.40 4.45
C ILE A 205 -10.27 -20.12 4.00
N ARG A 206 -11.42 -19.77 4.57
CA ARG A 206 -12.71 -20.33 4.17
C ARG A 206 -13.02 -20.06 2.68
N ARG A 207 -12.70 -18.86 2.16
CA ARG A 207 -12.85 -18.52 0.73
C ARG A 207 -11.91 -19.35 -0.16
N LEU A 208 -10.66 -19.57 0.25
CA LEU A 208 -9.73 -20.44 -0.48
C LEU A 208 -10.21 -21.88 -0.54
N GLN A 209 -10.72 -22.43 0.58
CA GLN A 209 -11.31 -23.76 0.61
C GLN A 209 -12.51 -23.90 -0.35
N ALA A 210 -13.39 -22.89 -0.35
CA ALA A 210 -14.50 -22.85 -1.26
C ALA A 210 -14.06 -22.70 -2.73
N ALA A 211 -12.97 -21.96 -3.00
CA ALA A 211 -12.41 -21.82 -4.33
C ALA A 211 -11.77 -23.13 -4.84
N ALA A 212 -11.11 -23.88 -3.98
CA ALA A 212 -10.49 -25.17 -4.33
C ALA A 212 -11.48 -26.21 -4.86
N VAL A 213 -12.75 -26.12 -4.49
CA VAL A 213 -13.82 -26.99 -4.98
C VAL A 213 -14.33 -26.55 -6.36
N ARG A 214 -14.21 -25.26 -6.70
CA ARG A 214 -14.66 -24.69 -7.98
C ARG A 214 -13.56 -24.75 -9.05
N LYS A 215 -13.25 -25.92 -9.56
CA LYS A 215 -12.10 -26.16 -10.44
C LYS A 215 -12.13 -25.40 -11.78
N ASP A 216 -13.32 -25.08 -12.28
CA ASP A 216 -13.49 -24.48 -13.62
C ASP A 216 -13.54 -22.95 -13.60
N THR A 217 -13.53 -22.33 -12.42
CA THR A 217 -13.64 -20.88 -12.28
C THR A 217 -12.44 -20.34 -11.49
N PRO A 218 -11.53 -19.61 -12.14
CA PRO A 218 -10.43 -18.99 -11.44
C PRO A 218 -10.95 -17.93 -10.48
N PHE A 219 -10.28 -17.77 -9.33
CA PHE A 219 -10.64 -16.77 -8.34
C PHE A 219 -9.74 -15.54 -8.42
N PHE A 220 -10.30 -14.41 -8.05
CA PHE A 220 -9.61 -13.20 -7.62
C PHE A 220 -10.02 -12.94 -6.17
N LEU A 221 -9.16 -13.28 -5.22
CA LEU A 221 -9.43 -13.06 -3.79
C LEU A 221 -8.57 -11.89 -3.29
N ALA A 222 -9.23 -10.84 -2.79
CA ALA A 222 -8.59 -9.70 -2.17
C ALA A 222 -8.79 -9.75 -0.65
N LEU A 223 -7.70 -9.75 0.12
CA LEU A 223 -7.71 -9.70 1.57
C LEU A 223 -7.09 -8.40 2.05
N GLY A 224 -7.86 -7.59 2.75
CA GLY A 224 -7.46 -6.27 3.24
C GLY A 224 -7.25 -6.26 4.74
N PHE A 225 -6.02 -6.46 5.18
CA PHE A 225 -5.62 -6.40 6.58
C PHE A 225 -5.57 -4.96 7.07
N VAL A 226 -5.97 -4.78 8.32
CA VAL A 226 -6.11 -3.46 8.95
C VAL A 226 -4.81 -3.02 9.61
N LYS A 227 -4.11 -3.93 10.27
CA LYS A 227 -2.86 -3.56 10.95
C LYS A 227 -1.71 -3.46 9.95
N PRO A 228 -0.76 -2.51 10.19
CA PRO A 228 -0.55 -1.68 11.39
C PRO A 228 -1.29 -0.32 11.44
N HIS A 229 -2.44 -0.12 10.80
CA HIS A 229 -3.25 1.10 11.00
C HIS A 229 -3.65 1.30 12.47
N LEU A 230 -3.71 2.55 12.92
CA LEU A 230 -4.24 2.92 14.24
C LEU A 230 -5.69 2.42 14.47
N PRO A 231 -6.08 2.13 15.73
CA PRO A 231 -5.22 2.02 16.91
C PRO A 231 -4.30 0.80 16.78
N PHE A 232 -3.11 0.87 17.38
CA PHE A 232 -2.14 -0.23 17.33
C PHE A 232 -2.58 -1.36 18.28
N THR A 233 -3.52 -2.18 17.83
CA THR A 233 -4.07 -3.29 18.62
C THR A 233 -3.56 -4.63 18.11
N ALA A 234 -2.95 -5.44 18.98
CA ALA A 234 -2.48 -6.77 18.68
C ALA A 234 -2.46 -7.64 19.94
N PRO A 235 -2.64 -8.97 19.81
CA PRO A 235 -2.46 -9.89 20.93
C PRO A 235 -1.07 -9.77 21.55
N SER A 236 -0.99 -9.89 22.90
CA SER A 236 0.22 -9.62 23.69
C SER A 236 1.45 -10.39 23.20
N ARG A 237 1.27 -11.62 22.71
CA ARG A 237 2.37 -12.46 22.21
C ARG A 237 3.14 -11.84 21.05
N TYR A 238 2.55 -10.94 20.26
CA TYR A 238 3.25 -10.23 19.18
C TYR A 238 4.05 -9.05 19.71
N TRP A 239 3.62 -8.43 20.82
CA TRP A 239 4.40 -7.44 21.54
C TRP A 239 5.64 -8.07 22.18
N ASP A 240 5.50 -9.28 22.71
CA ASP A 240 6.58 -10.01 23.38
C ASP A 240 7.70 -10.45 22.44
N LEU A 241 7.49 -10.40 21.11
CA LEU A 241 8.52 -10.63 20.10
C LEU A 241 9.57 -9.51 20.02
N HIS A 242 9.26 -8.34 20.59
CA HIS A 242 10.08 -7.14 20.47
C HIS A 242 10.47 -6.61 21.84
N ASP A 243 11.77 -6.39 22.04
CA ASP A 243 12.28 -5.66 23.20
C ASP A 243 12.19 -4.15 22.89
N PRO A 244 11.31 -3.36 23.55
CA PRO A 244 11.15 -1.95 23.28
C PRO A 244 12.42 -1.12 23.52
N ALA A 245 13.33 -1.58 24.41
CA ALA A 245 14.58 -0.88 24.66
C ALA A 245 15.56 -0.97 23.49
N ARG A 246 15.41 -1.99 22.63
CA ARG A 246 16.26 -2.23 21.46
C ARG A 246 15.71 -1.66 20.17
N LEU A 247 14.41 -1.31 20.10
CA LEU A 247 13.82 -0.72 18.91
C LEU A 247 14.41 0.66 18.63
N PRO A 248 14.72 0.98 17.36
CA PRO A 248 15.35 2.24 17.01
C PRO A 248 14.38 3.40 17.21
N LEU A 249 14.87 4.47 17.82
CA LEU A 249 14.20 5.77 17.76
C LEU A 249 14.54 6.45 16.43
N PRO A 250 13.71 7.38 15.94
CA PRO A 250 14.02 8.13 14.74
C PRO A 250 15.30 8.96 14.93
N GLU A 251 16.23 8.87 13.97
CA GLU A 251 17.49 9.60 14.01
C GLU A 251 17.34 11.10 13.78
N PHE A 252 16.28 11.49 13.05
CA PHE A 252 16.02 12.87 12.69
C PHE A 252 14.56 13.23 12.93
N THR A 253 14.32 14.15 13.88
CA THR A 253 12.99 14.51 14.40
C THR A 253 12.63 15.97 14.16
N ALA A 254 13.35 16.68 13.29
CA ALA A 254 13.09 18.06 12.90
C ALA A 254 12.59 18.15 11.46
N ASP A 255 11.91 19.22 11.13
CA ASP A 255 11.56 19.53 9.74
C ASP A 255 12.82 19.61 8.87
N PRO A 256 12.79 19.17 7.60
CA PRO A 256 13.94 19.28 6.71
C PRO A 256 14.37 20.75 6.53
N VAL A 257 15.65 21.01 6.68
CA VAL A 257 16.21 22.37 6.53
C VAL A 257 15.94 22.88 5.11
N GLY A 258 15.27 24.03 4.99
CA GLY A 258 14.94 24.67 3.71
C GLY A 258 13.72 24.08 3.01
N ALA A 259 12.99 23.15 3.62
CA ALA A 259 11.68 22.74 3.13
C ALA A 259 10.63 23.84 3.41
N PRO A 260 9.60 23.97 2.55
CA PRO A 260 8.46 24.84 2.85
C PRO A 260 7.78 24.42 4.17
N ALA A 261 7.44 25.35 5.04
CA ALA A 261 6.86 25.07 6.36
C ALA A 261 5.56 24.26 6.29
N TYR A 262 4.83 24.32 5.18
CA TYR A 262 3.61 23.56 4.96
C TYR A 262 3.86 22.12 4.42
N ALA A 263 5.07 21.77 4.01
CA ALA A 263 5.36 20.45 3.41
C ALA A 263 5.20 19.30 4.41
N GLY A 264 5.54 19.57 5.68
CA GLY A 264 5.41 18.62 6.78
C GLY A 264 4.03 18.62 7.44
N LYS A 265 3.85 17.73 8.41
CA LYS A 265 2.64 17.69 9.24
C LYS A 265 2.93 17.09 10.62
N VAL A 266 2.87 17.91 11.63
CA VAL A 266 2.85 17.45 13.03
C VAL A 266 1.41 17.08 13.41
N GLY A 267 1.23 16.00 14.17
CA GLY A 267 -0.08 15.49 14.56
C GLY A 267 -0.83 14.81 13.40
N GLY A 268 -2.08 15.14 13.21
CA GLY A 268 -2.95 14.53 12.22
C GLY A 268 -3.86 13.47 12.85
N GLU A 269 -4.01 12.30 12.22
CA GLU A 269 -4.87 11.23 12.71
C GLU A 269 -4.51 10.77 14.13
N ILE A 270 -3.23 10.68 14.43
CA ILE A 270 -2.74 10.15 15.71
C ILE A 270 -3.27 10.91 16.94
N VAL A 271 -3.50 12.23 16.83
CA VAL A 271 -4.05 13.02 17.95
C VAL A 271 -5.56 12.85 18.16
N ASN A 272 -6.23 12.05 17.33
CA ASN A 272 -7.59 11.59 17.60
C ASN A 272 -7.65 10.43 18.58
N TYR A 273 -6.49 9.92 19.02
CA TYR A 273 -6.36 8.84 19.99
C TYR A 273 -5.78 9.33 21.32
N SER A 274 -6.24 8.74 22.43
CA SER A 274 -5.75 9.03 23.78
C SER A 274 -4.50 8.16 24.09
N PRO A 275 -3.51 8.63 24.84
CA PRO A 275 -3.38 9.97 25.44
C PRO A 275 -2.54 10.94 24.59
N LEU A 276 -2.63 10.87 23.27
CA LEU A 276 -1.73 11.57 22.34
C LEU A 276 -2.13 13.01 22.11
N GLU A 277 -1.18 13.91 22.35
CA GLU A 277 -1.26 15.36 22.05
C GLU A 277 -0.01 15.75 21.25
N VAL A 278 -0.10 16.81 20.43
CA VAL A 278 1.04 17.28 19.62
C VAL A 278 2.28 17.51 20.49
N GLU A 279 2.09 18.05 21.68
CA GLU A 279 3.14 18.44 22.61
C GLU A 279 3.90 17.25 23.19
N ASN A 280 3.26 16.07 23.31
CA ASN A 280 3.87 14.87 23.90
C ASN A 280 4.47 13.90 22.88
N LEU A 281 4.18 14.05 21.58
CA LEU A 281 4.62 13.13 20.53
C LEU A 281 6.16 13.03 20.37
N ARG A 282 6.91 14.00 20.90
CA ARG A 282 8.37 14.00 20.89
C ARG A 282 9.00 13.38 22.13
N GLY A 283 8.20 12.97 23.12
CA GLY A 283 8.68 12.30 24.33
C GLY A 283 9.22 10.90 24.04
N GLU A 284 10.45 10.61 24.42
CA GLU A 284 11.13 9.33 24.11
C GLU A 284 10.34 8.12 24.56
N ALA A 285 9.82 8.11 25.79
CA ALA A 285 9.05 6.99 26.34
C ALA A 285 7.79 6.70 25.49
N LEU A 286 7.11 7.77 25.06
CA LEU A 286 5.93 7.64 24.21
C LEU A 286 6.29 7.14 22.81
N GLN A 287 7.36 7.68 22.21
CA GLN A 287 7.84 7.20 20.90
C GLN A 287 8.20 5.71 20.94
N ARG A 288 8.91 5.25 22.00
CA ARG A 288 9.21 3.82 22.18
C ARG A 288 7.96 2.98 22.26
N THR A 289 6.93 3.44 22.98
CA THR A 289 5.64 2.74 23.08
C THR A 289 4.97 2.65 21.71
N LEU A 290 4.90 3.74 20.95
CA LEU A 290 4.26 3.77 19.64
C LEU A 290 5.01 2.92 18.60
N ILE A 291 6.35 2.97 18.59
CA ILE A 291 7.18 2.12 17.72
C ILE A 291 6.99 0.66 18.09
N HIS A 292 7.02 0.30 19.37
CA HIS A 292 6.78 -1.06 19.83
C HIS A 292 5.39 -1.57 19.41
N ALA A 293 4.36 -0.74 19.58
CA ALA A 293 2.99 -1.05 19.17
C ALA A 293 2.88 -1.29 17.65
N TYR A 294 3.55 -0.45 16.85
CA TYR A 294 3.59 -0.61 15.40
C TYR A 294 4.25 -1.93 14.98
N TYR A 295 5.43 -2.26 15.51
CA TYR A 295 6.12 -3.52 15.21
C TYR A 295 5.34 -4.76 15.69
N ALA A 296 4.66 -4.67 16.82
CA ALA A 296 3.75 -5.73 17.29
C ALA A 296 2.61 -5.97 16.28
N CYS A 297 2.02 -4.90 15.76
CA CYS A 297 0.99 -4.98 14.72
C CYS A 297 1.53 -5.55 13.40
N VAL A 298 2.75 -5.19 12.99
CA VAL A 298 3.41 -5.76 11.81
C VAL A 298 3.63 -7.27 11.97
N SER A 299 4.09 -7.72 13.14
CA SER A 299 4.26 -9.16 13.41
C SER A 299 2.93 -9.90 13.48
N TYR A 300 1.88 -9.24 13.99
CA TYR A 300 0.54 -9.82 14.03
C TYR A 300 -0.01 -10.03 12.60
N VAL A 301 0.05 -9.02 11.74
CA VAL A 301 -0.44 -9.16 10.36
C VAL A 301 0.41 -10.15 9.55
N ASP A 302 1.73 -10.21 9.78
CA ASP A 302 2.60 -11.23 9.18
C ASP A 302 2.11 -12.65 9.48
N ALA A 303 1.80 -12.92 10.75
CA ALA A 303 1.29 -14.23 11.16
C ALA A 303 -0.06 -14.56 10.51
N GLN A 304 -0.97 -13.58 10.38
CA GLN A 304 -2.27 -13.80 9.76
C GLN A 304 -2.14 -14.07 8.25
N ILE A 305 -1.30 -13.33 7.55
CA ILE A 305 -0.96 -13.59 6.14
C ILE A 305 -0.31 -14.97 6.00
N GLY A 306 0.56 -15.34 6.94
CA GLY A 306 1.20 -16.66 6.98
C GLY A 306 0.20 -17.81 7.03
N ARG A 307 -0.89 -17.70 7.80
CA ARG A 307 -1.98 -18.68 7.85
C ARG A 307 -2.68 -18.84 6.49
N VAL A 308 -2.98 -17.72 5.84
CA VAL A 308 -3.62 -17.73 4.49
C VAL A 308 -2.71 -18.37 3.45
N LEU A 309 -1.42 -18.02 3.44
CA LEU A 309 -0.44 -18.58 2.51
C LEU A 309 -0.22 -20.07 2.73
N ALA A 310 -0.20 -20.52 3.99
CA ALA A 310 -0.10 -21.95 4.32
C ALA A 310 -1.32 -22.72 3.80
N GLU A 311 -2.51 -22.17 3.92
CA GLU A 311 -3.73 -22.78 3.36
C GLU A 311 -3.73 -22.84 1.84
N LEU A 312 -3.26 -21.77 1.16
CA LEU A 312 -3.09 -21.74 -0.29
C LEU A 312 -2.16 -22.87 -0.76
N GLU A 313 -1.08 -23.14 -0.02
CA GLU A 313 -0.15 -24.24 -0.27
C GLU A 313 -0.79 -25.60 0.01
N ARG A 314 -1.47 -25.75 1.14
CA ARG A 314 -2.14 -27.00 1.54
C ARG A 314 -3.20 -27.46 0.53
N LEU A 315 -3.88 -26.50 -0.09
CA LEU A 315 -4.90 -26.75 -1.12
C LEU A 315 -4.31 -26.96 -2.51
N ASP A 316 -2.98 -26.97 -2.66
CA ASP A 316 -2.25 -27.06 -3.93
C ASP A 316 -2.62 -25.96 -4.96
N LEU A 317 -3.11 -24.83 -4.48
CA LEU A 317 -3.50 -23.67 -5.32
C LEU A 317 -2.31 -22.77 -5.65
N ALA A 318 -1.23 -22.80 -4.84
CA ALA A 318 -0.10 -21.89 -4.96
C ALA A 318 0.61 -21.97 -6.32
N ARG A 319 0.60 -23.15 -6.97
CA ARG A 319 1.26 -23.35 -8.28
C ARG A 319 0.58 -22.61 -9.44
N ASN A 320 -0.70 -22.28 -9.29
CA ASN A 320 -1.48 -21.55 -10.31
C ASN A 320 -2.10 -20.26 -9.74
N THR A 321 -1.45 -19.64 -8.76
CA THR A 321 -1.94 -18.39 -8.15
C THR A 321 -0.86 -17.32 -8.20
N VAL A 322 -1.19 -16.18 -8.81
CA VAL A 322 -0.40 -14.96 -8.67
C VAL A 322 -0.71 -14.36 -7.30
N VAL A 323 0.33 -14.16 -6.47
CA VAL A 323 0.19 -13.54 -5.16
C VAL A 323 0.84 -12.17 -5.20
N VAL A 324 0.11 -11.13 -4.77
CA VAL A 324 0.61 -9.77 -4.63
C VAL A 324 0.47 -9.34 -3.18
N LEU A 325 1.59 -8.95 -2.55
CA LEU A 325 1.61 -8.17 -1.31
C LEU A 325 1.74 -6.70 -1.67
N TRP A 326 0.87 -5.86 -1.15
CA TRP A 326 0.84 -4.43 -1.37
C TRP A 326 0.48 -3.67 -0.09
N GLY A 327 1.34 -2.72 0.33
CA GLY A 327 1.00 -1.71 1.33
C GLY A 327 0.31 -0.53 0.66
N ASP A 328 -0.76 0.02 1.25
CA ASP A 328 -1.49 1.11 0.60
C ASP A 328 -0.73 2.44 0.66
N HIS A 329 0.01 2.70 1.70
CA HIS A 329 1.01 3.76 1.88
C HIS A 329 1.89 3.43 3.08
N GLY A 330 2.92 4.25 3.32
CA GLY A 330 3.76 4.15 4.50
C GLY A 330 3.21 4.95 5.69
N TRP A 331 4.07 5.13 6.69
CA TRP A 331 3.77 5.84 7.94
C TRP A 331 5.05 6.43 8.53
N HIS A 332 5.02 7.66 9.01
CA HIS A 332 6.10 8.22 9.81
C HIS A 332 6.06 7.64 11.23
N LEU A 333 7.17 7.10 11.69
CA LEU A 333 7.36 6.61 13.07
C LEU A 333 8.22 7.56 13.90
N GLY A 334 7.87 8.85 13.87
CA GLY A 334 8.64 9.91 14.51
C GLY A 334 9.69 10.57 13.59
N ASP A 335 9.92 10.02 12.41
CA ASP A 335 10.79 10.63 11.39
C ASP A 335 10.31 12.06 11.09
N HIS A 336 11.22 13.03 11.05
CA HIS A 336 10.93 14.48 10.97
C HIS A 336 10.06 15.01 12.12
N GLY A 337 9.88 14.26 13.20
CA GLY A 337 8.93 14.57 14.28
C GLY A 337 7.47 14.30 13.91
N TYR A 338 7.20 13.56 12.84
CA TYR A 338 5.85 13.27 12.36
C TYR A 338 5.38 11.88 12.79
N TRP A 339 4.07 11.77 13.03
CA TRP A 339 3.34 10.53 13.33
C TRP A 339 2.10 10.49 12.45
N THR A 340 2.30 10.38 11.15
CA THR A 340 1.26 10.50 10.12
C THR A 340 1.73 9.88 8.80
N LYS A 341 0.81 9.72 7.87
CA LYS A 341 1.06 9.35 6.48
C LYS A 341 1.01 10.54 5.51
N HIS A 342 0.42 11.61 5.91
CA HIS A 342 -0.07 12.71 5.06
C HIS A 342 1.05 13.66 4.60
N THR A 343 2.06 13.18 3.87
CA THR A 343 3.19 13.99 3.35
C THR A 343 3.67 13.44 2.01
N ASN A 344 4.55 14.18 1.32
CA ASN A 344 5.28 13.68 0.15
C ASN A 344 6.61 12.99 0.50
N TYR A 345 6.97 12.85 1.78
CA TYR A 345 8.25 12.24 2.20
C TYR A 345 8.27 10.72 2.00
N GLU A 346 9.48 10.15 1.91
CA GLU A 346 9.73 8.72 1.65
C GLU A 346 8.98 7.81 2.62
N GLN A 347 8.97 8.14 3.91
CA GLN A 347 8.36 7.34 4.97
C GLN A 347 6.86 7.13 4.77
N ALA A 348 6.16 8.09 4.16
CA ALA A 348 4.74 8.01 3.89
C ALA A 348 4.41 7.39 2.53
N ASN A 349 5.33 7.44 1.56
CA ASN A 349 5.03 7.08 0.18
C ASN A 349 5.65 5.76 -0.27
N ARG A 350 6.80 5.34 0.30
CA ARG A 350 7.41 4.06 -0.02
C ARG A 350 6.65 2.92 0.63
N ILE A 351 6.30 1.92 -0.18
CA ILE A 351 5.48 0.78 0.22
C ILE A 351 6.18 -0.55 -0.06
N PRO A 352 5.89 -1.62 0.68
CA PRO A 352 6.24 -2.95 0.25
C PRO A 352 5.38 -3.35 -0.96
N LEU A 353 6.03 -3.88 -1.98
CA LEU A 353 5.41 -4.54 -3.12
C LEU A 353 6.18 -5.81 -3.43
N VAL A 354 5.52 -6.96 -3.31
CA VAL A 354 6.07 -8.26 -3.67
C VAL A 354 5.09 -8.95 -4.60
N ILE A 355 5.59 -9.49 -5.72
CA ILE A 355 4.79 -10.24 -6.68
C ILE A 355 5.40 -11.63 -6.84
N VAL A 356 4.58 -12.66 -6.58
CA VAL A 356 4.87 -14.06 -6.89
C VAL A 356 4.01 -14.47 -8.06
N ALA A 357 4.61 -14.73 -9.23
CA ALA A 357 3.92 -15.18 -10.43
C ALA A 357 4.59 -16.48 -10.91
N PRO A 358 3.98 -17.65 -10.63
CA PRO A 358 4.57 -18.96 -11.00
C PRO A 358 4.91 -19.03 -12.48
N GLY A 359 6.12 -19.48 -12.78
CA GLY A 359 6.64 -19.57 -14.16
C GLY A 359 7.05 -18.23 -14.80
N VAL A 360 6.86 -17.09 -14.10
CA VAL A 360 7.24 -15.74 -14.56
C VAL A 360 8.33 -15.16 -13.66
N THR A 361 8.07 -15.06 -12.36
CA THR A 361 9.04 -14.52 -11.39
C THR A 361 10.11 -15.55 -11.04
N ARG A 362 11.35 -15.10 -10.87
CA ARG A 362 12.43 -15.92 -10.31
C ARG A 362 12.43 -15.76 -8.78
N PRO A 363 12.43 -16.84 -8.01
CA PRO A 363 12.46 -16.79 -6.56
C PRO A 363 13.64 -15.99 -6.01
N GLY A 364 13.38 -15.17 -4.98
CA GLY A 364 14.40 -14.41 -4.26
C GLY A 364 15.02 -13.25 -5.03
N THR A 365 14.41 -12.83 -6.14
CA THR A 365 14.89 -11.66 -6.90
C THR A 365 14.34 -10.36 -6.33
N PHE A 366 15.07 -9.28 -6.58
CA PHE A 366 14.62 -7.92 -6.27
C PHE A 366 14.99 -6.95 -7.40
N THR A 367 14.35 -5.80 -7.41
CA THR A 367 14.65 -4.73 -8.35
C THR A 367 14.61 -3.37 -7.66
N ARG A 368 15.46 -2.45 -8.15
CA ARG A 368 15.41 -1.01 -7.82
C ARG A 368 14.68 -0.20 -8.91
N GLN A 369 14.06 -0.86 -9.87
CA GLN A 369 13.14 -0.24 -10.81
C GLN A 369 12.02 0.47 -10.04
N PRO A 370 11.82 1.79 -10.20
CA PRO A 370 10.67 2.48 -9.61
C PRO A 370 9.36 1.84 -10.07
N ALA A 371 8.44 1.64 -9.13
CA ALA A 371 7.11 1.10 -9.39
C ALA A 371 6.05 1.93 -8.65
N GLU A 372 4.86 1.97 -9.19
CA GLU A 372 3.72 2.70 -8.62
C GLU A 372 2.56 1.74 -8.30
N THR A 373 1.71 2.13 -7.37
CA THR A 373 0.46 1.40 -7.07
C THR A 373 -0.38 1.16 -8.33
N VAL A 374 -0.47 2.14 -9.22
CA VAL A 374 -1.26 2.05 -10.48
C VAL A 374 -0.73 0.99 -11.45
N ASP A 375 0.53 0.54 -11.30
CA ASP A 375 1.14 -0.49 -12.16
C ASP A 375 0.58 -1.89 -11.87
N VAL A 376 0.00 -2.12 -10.70
CA VAL A 376 -0.54 -3.43 -10.29
C VAL A 376 -1.68 -3.88 -11.21
N PHE A 377 -2.58 -2.98 -11.59
CA PHE A 377 -3.71 -3.34 -12.44
C PHE A 377 -3.26 -3.86 -13.83
N PRO A 378 -2.51 -3.10 -14.66
CA PRO A 378 -2.07 -3.62 -15.95
C PRO A 378 -1.13 -4.84 -15.83
N THR A 379 -0.38 -4.96 -14.75
CA THR A 379 0.48 -6.12 -14.49
C THR A 379 -0.35 -7.38 -14.27
N LEU A 380 -1.37 -7.32 -13.42
CA LEU A 380 -2.24 -8.47 -13.16
C LEU A 380 -3.05 -8.87 -14.39
N ALA A 381 -3.53 -7.88 -15.17
CA ALA A 381 -4.23 -8.15 -16.44
C ALA A 381 -3.32 -8.89 -17.42
N GLU A 382 -2.06 -8.45 -17.61
CA GLU A 382 -1.11 -9.12 -18.50
C GLU A 382 -0.73 -10.52 -18.00
N LEU A 383 -0.48 -10.70 -16.69
CA LEU A 383 -0.19 -12.01 -16.11
C LEU A 383 -1.34 -13.00 -16.30
N ALA A 384 -2.57 -12.51 -16.29
CA ALA A 384 -3.77 -13.32 -16.51
C ALA A 384 -4.10 -13.52 -18.00
N GLY A 385 -3.30 -12.98 -18.92
CA GLY A 385 -3.55 -13.03 -20.37
C GLY A 385 -4.77 -12.23 -20.80
N LEU A 386 -5.18 -11.24 -20.00
CA LEU A 386 -6.31 -10.36 -20.28
C LEU A 386 -5.90 -9.18 -21.17
N PRO A 387 -6.82 -8.61 -21.95
CA PRO A 387 -6.53 -7.38 -22.69
C PRO A 387 -6.19 -6.25 -21.71
N ARG A 388 -5.52 -5.21 -22.24
CA ARG A 388 -5.29 -4.00 -21.46
C ARG A 388 -6.63 -3.47 -20.94
N PRO A 389 -6.70 -3.05 -19.67
CA PRO A 389 -7.93 -2.50 -19.11
C PRO A 389 -8.46 -1.33 -19.96
N ASP A 390 -9.76 -1.36 -20.25
CA ASP A 390 -10.49 -0.36 -21.01
C ASP A 390 -11.65 0.18 -20.16
N GLY A 391 -11.45 1.29 -19.54
CA GLY A 391 -12.50 1.98 -18.79
C GLY A 391 -12.57 3.45 -19.22
N PRO A 392 -13.60 4.21 -18.76
CA PRO A 392 -13.63 5.65 -18.98
C PRO A 392 -12.53 6.39 -18.21
N GLN A 393 -11.96 5.75 -17.16
CA GLN A 393 -10.79 6.28 -16.46
C GLN A 393 -9.52 6.00 -17.27
N PRO A 394 -8.53 6.91 -17.26
CA PRO A 394 -7.22 6.64 -17.84
C PRO A 394 -6.50 5.55 -17.07
N ILE A 395 -5.76 4.68 -17.76
CA ILE A 395 -4.84 3.73 -17.12
C ILE A 395 -3.46 4.36 -17.15
N ASP A 396 -3.05 4.95 -16.03
CA ASP A 396 -1.74 5.62 -15.87
C ASP A 396 -0.61 4.62 -15.57
N GLY A 397 -0.98 3.42 -15.13
CA GLY A 397 -0.06 2.33 -14.82
C GLY A 397 0.56 1.71 -16.08
N VAL A 398 1.75 1.14 -15.89
CA VAL A 398 2.44 0.31 -16.88
C VAL A 398 2.59 -1.11 -16.32
N SER A 399 2.60 -2.10 -17.21
CA SER A 399 2.82 -3.48 -16.76
C SER A 399 4.26 -3.68 -16.28
N LEU A 400 4.41 -4.31 -15.13
CA LEU A 400 5.69 -4.73 -14.54
C LEU A 400 6.14 -6.11 -15.04
N VAL A 401 5.37 -6.78 -15.90
CA VAL A 401 5.72 -8.13 -16.41
C VAL A 401 7.09 -8.20 -17.05
N PRO A 402 7.57 -7.22 -17.84
CA PRO A 402 8.95 -7.24 -18.34
C PRO A 402 9.98 -7.32 -17.21
N VAL A 403 9.77 -6.57 -16.11
CA VAL A 403 10.64 -6.55 -14.93
C VAL A 403 10.54 -7.87 -14.15
N LEU A 404 9.32 -8.45 -14.04
CA LEU A 404 9.12 -9.76 -13.37
C LEU A 404 9.86 -10.88 -14.07
N ARG A 405 10.01 -10.81 -15.40
CA ARG A 405 10.79 -11.78 -16.22
C ARG A 405 12.28 -11.54 -16.15
N ASP A 406 12.69 -10.27 -16.17
CA ASP A 406 14.07 -9.83 -16.10
C ASP A 406 14.22 -8.65 -15.11
N PRO A 407 14.82 -8.86 -13.92
CA PRO A 407 15.01 -7.81 -12.93
C PRO A 407 15.81 -6.61 -13.44
N ALA A 408 16.57 -6.76 -14.53
CA ALA A 408 17.34 -5.66 -15.16
C ALA A 408 16.50 -4.85 -16.15
N ALA A 409 15.33 -5.33 -16.57
CA ALA A 409 14.45 -4.60 -17.47
C ALA A 409 13.96 -3.30 -16.80
N ARG A 410 13.68 -2.29 -17.63
CA ARG A 410 13.16 -1.01 -17.18
C ARG A 410 11.89 -0.67 -17.94
N VAL A 411 10.84 -0.31 -17.21
CA VAL A 411 9.54 0.12 -17.75
C VAL A 411 9.22 1.56 -17.39
N ARG A 412 9.93 2.13 -16.39
CA ARG A 412 9.85 3.55 -16.04
C ARG A 412 11.16 4.00 -15.36
N ASP A 413 11.44 5.28 -15.39
CA ASP A 413 12.61 5.90 -14.76
C ASP A 413 12.31 6.59 -13.44
N HIS A 414 11.03 6.86 -13.15
CA HIS A 414 10.57 7.44 -11.90
C HIS A 414 9.20 6.89 -11.50
N ALA A 415 8.87 7.01 -10.21
CA ALA A 415 7.52 6.90 -9.68
C ALA A 415 6.95 8.29 -9.40
N TYR A 416 5.66 8.45 -9.64
CA TYR A 416 4.93 9.69 -9.39
C TYR A 416 4.00 9.53 -8.19
N HIS A 417 4.02 10.53 -7.29
CA HIS A 417 3.04 10.67 -6.23
C HIS A 417 2.66 12.13 -6.00
N CYS A 418 1.60 12.37 -5.27
CA CYS A 418 1.16 13.72 -4.95
C CYS A 418 0.55 13.81 -3.56
N TYR A 419 0.59 15.01 -2.97
CA TYR A 419 -0.15 15.33 -1.76
C TYR A 419 -0.61 16.79 -1.79
N PRO A 420 -1.92 17.09 -1.58
CA PRO A 420 -2.41 18.46 -1.47
C PRO A 420 -2.12 19.02 -0.07
N ARG A 421 -1.65 20.28 0.00
CA ARG A 421 -1.38 20.97 1.25
C ARG A 421 -1.56 22.47 1.12
N ASP A 422 -2.25 23.10 2.05
CA ASP A 422 -2.41 24.56 2.14
C ASP A 422 -2.85 25.21 0.81
N GLY A 423 -3.85 24.61 0.14
CA GLY A 423 -4.33 25.06 -1.17
C GLY A 423 -3.35 24.86 -2.33
N ARG A 424 -2.22 24.21 -2.09
CA ARG A 424 -1.24 23.80 -3.10
C ARG A 424 -1.38 22.31 -3.40
N MET A 425 -0.91 21.90 -4.57
CA MET A 425 -0.66 20.50 -4.92
C MET A 425 0.85 20.27 -4.92
N GLY A 426 1.32 19.40 -4.04
CA GLY A 426 2.68 18.87 -4.11
C GLY A 426 2.71 17.70 -5.07
N ARG A 427 3.36 17.86 -6.23
CA ARG A 427 3.59 16.81 -7.21
C ARG A 427 5.03 16.34 -7.09
N ALA A 428 5.22 15.06 -6.92
CA ALA A 428 6.54 14.50 -6.71
C ALA A 428 6.88 13.46 -7.78
N ILE A 429 8.14 13.47 -8.21
CA ILE A 429 8.76 12.36 -8.93
C ILE A 429 9.89 11.78 -8.07
N ARG A 430 9.98 10.45 -8.02
CA ARG A 430 10.97 9.69 -7.29
C ARG A 430 11.73 8.78 -8.23
N THR A 431 12.94 9.19 -8.59
CA THR A 431 13.89 8.36 -9.37
C THR A 431 14.62 7.39 -8.45
N GLU A 432 15.57 6.62 -8.94
CA GLU A 432 16.38 5.75 -8.08
C GLU A 432 17.21 6.52 -7.04
N GLN A 433 17.64 7.75 -7.37
CA GLN A 433 18.50 8.58 -6.51
C GLN A 433 17.78 9.76 -5.89
N HIS A 434 16.94 10.47 -6.64
CA HIS A 434 16.39 11.75 -6.20
C HIS A 434 14.87 11.69 -6.02
N ARG A 435 14.36 12.56 -5.15
CA ARG A 435 12.97 12.98 -5.16
C ARG A 435 12.90 14.48 -5.35
N LEU A 436 12.11 14.90 -6.35
CA LEU A 436 11.73 16.29 -6.57
C LEU A 436 10.24 16.46 -6.25
N VAL A 437 9.88 17.49 -5.49
CA VAL A 437 8.49 17.90 -5.25
C VAL A 437 8.29 19.32 -5.76
N GLU A 438 7.33 19.49 -6.68
CA GLU A 438 6.80 20.79 -7.09
C GLU A 438 5.58 21.14 -6.25
N TRP A 439 5.63 22.23 -5.53
CA TRP A 439 4.50 22.78 -4.78
C TRP A 439 3.93 24.00 -5.51
N LYS A 440 2.69 23.88 -5.98
CA LYS A 440 2.03 24.98 -6.70
C LYS A 440 0.53 25.01 -6.46
N ARG A 441 -0.05 26.22 -6.41
CA ARG A 441 -1.51 26.36 -6.40
C ARG A 441 -2.07 25.96 -7.76
N PRO A 442 -3.22 25.23 -7.81
CA PRO A 442 -3.88 24.95 -9.09
C PRO A 442 -4.13 26.23 -9.88
N GLY A 443 -3.77 26.21 -11.18
CA GLY A 443 -3.93 27.37 -12.08
C GLY A 443 -2.91 28.50 -11.92
N ALA A 444 -2.01 28.44 -10.93
CA ALA A 444 -0.96 29.46 -10.77
C ALA A 444 0.13 29.33 -11.87
N ALA A 445 0.81 30.46 -12.16
CA ALA A 445 1.90 30.49 -13.12
C ALA A 445 3.04 29.54 -12.73
N PRO A 446 3.76 28.95 -13.70
CA PRO A 446 4.86 28.01 -13.42
C PRO A 446 5.93 28.59 -12.49
N GLU A 447 6.24 29.85 -12.61
CA GLU A 447 7.28 30.58 -11.86
C GLU A 447 6.93 30.72 -10.36
N SER A 448 5.67 30.48 -9.98
CA SER A 448 5.21 30.49 -8.59
C SER A 448 5.47 29.18 -7.87
N ALA A 449 6.05 28.19 -8.54
CA ALA A 449 6.34 26.88 -7.94
C ALA A 449 7.47 27.01 -6.90
N GLU A 450 7.27 26.35 -5.76
CA GLU A 450 8.31 26.09 -4.78
C GLU A 450 8.76 24.63 -4.90
N PHE A 451 10.06 24.37 -4.74
CA PHE A 451 10.61 23.03 -4.95
C PHE A 451 11.28 22.46 -3.70
N GLU A 452 11.13 21.15 -3.54
CA GLU A 452 11.97 20.35 -2.65
C GLU A 452 12.74 19.33 -3.48
N LEU A 453 14.04 19.19 -3.23
CA LEU A 453 14.90 18.17 -3.83
C LEU A 453 15.66 17.43 -2.74
N TYR A 454 15.61 16.09 -2.78
CA TYR A 454 16.35 15.22 -1.87
C TYR A 454 17.17 14.19 -2.65
N ASP A 455 18.40 13.93 -2.19
CA ASP A 455 19.34 12.95 -2.77
C ASP A 455 19.53 11.78 -1.78
N TYR A 456 18.97 10.63 -2.08
CA TYR A 456 19.02 9.44 -1.21
C TYR A 456 20.35 8.71 -1.20
N ALA A 457 21.29 9.05 -2.08
CA ALA A 457 22.66 8.55 -2.00
C ALA A 457 23.46 9.27 -0.91
N ALA A 458 23.13 10.55 -0.67
CA ALA A 458 23.84 11.38 0.30
C ALA A 458 23.05 11.54 1.62
N ASP A 459 21.72 11.64 1.55
CA ASP A 459 20.82 11.91 2.69
C ASP A 459 19.53 11.09 2.61
N PRO A 460 19.55 9.81 2.97
CA PRO A 460 18.37 8.95 2.95
C PRO A 460 17.27 9.36 3.95
N ALA A 461 17.59 10.22 4.92
CA ALA A 461 16.67 10.73 5.94
C ALA A 461 16.01 12.06 5.55
N GLU A 462 16.29 12.60 4.35
CA GLU A 462 15.65 13.83 3.84
C GLU A 462 15.80 15.03 4.79
N ARG A 463 17.01 15.22 5.36
CA ARG A 463 17.27 16.26 6.38
C ARG A 463 17.36 17.65 5.80
N ARG A 464 17.67 17.77 4.48
CA ARG A 464 17.93 19.06 3.82
C ARG A 464 17.35 19.10 2.43
N ASN A 465 16.57 20.12 2.15
CA ASN A 465 16.15 20.48 0.80
C ASN A 465 17.32 21.04 -0.01
N LEU A 466 17.64 20.40 -1.13
CA LEU A 466 18.76 20.75 -2.02
C LEU A 466 18.32 21.58 -3.22
N ALA A 467 17.04 21.91 -3.39
CA ALA A 467 16.54 22.57 -4.60
C ALA A 467 17.26 23.88 -4.93
N ALA A 468 17.54 24.71 -3.93
CA ALA A 468 18.29 25.96 -4.12
C ALA A 468 19.78 25.74 -4.41
N ALA A 469 20.37 24.64 -3.91
CA ALA A 469 21.79 24.33 -4.08
C ALA A 469 22.09 23.57 -5.39
N GLN A 470 21.10 22.91 -5.97
CA GLN A 470 21.21 22.08 -7.18
C GLN A 470 20.12 22.41 -8.22
N PRO A 471 20.03 23.66 -8.69
CA PRO A 471 18.99 24.08 -9.65
C PRO A 471 19.05 23.33 -10.97
N GLU A 472 20.22 22.85 -11.39
CA GLU A 472 20.42 22.05 -12.60
C GLU A 472 19.76 20.65 -12.47
N VAL A 473 19.68 20.08 -11.27
CA VAL A 473 18.97 18.80 -11.03
C VAL A 473 17.46 19.04 -11.05
N VAL A 474 17.00 20.17 -10.49
CA VAL A 474 15.58 20.57 -10.53
C VAL A 474 15.11 20.79 -11.97
N ALA A 475 15.95 21.38 -12.82
CA ALA A 475 15.61 21.70 -14.21
C ALA A 475 15.61 20.47 -15.16
N ARG A 476 16.32 19.40 -14.81
CA ARG A 476 16.39 18.13 -15.56
C ARG A 476 15.15 17.27 -15.34
#